data_82de1e9425348216055897908b803cd1
#
_entry.id   82de1e9425348216055897908b803cd1
#
_cell.length_a   1.000
_cell.length_b   1.000
_cell.length_c   1.000
_cell.angle_alpha   90.00
_cell.angle_beta   90.00
_cell.angle_gamma   90.00
#
_symmetry.space_group_name_H-M   'P 1'
#
loop_
_entity.id
_entity.type
_entity.pdbx_description
1 polymer ?
#
loop_
_entity_poly.entity_id
_entity_poly.type
_entity_poly.pdbx_seq_one_letter_code
_entity_poly.pdbx_strand_id
1 'polypeptide(L)'
;MSSTDSLQELLEFPCHFEFKAFGPGGEDSRFVEQVFAAVSTVVQASRQAMRVRPSSGGKYQCVSVLVTLQSRSQLETIYAALRGIEGLKYLL
;
A
#
# COMPACT_ATOMS: atom_id res chain seq x y z
N MET A 1 11.87 19.00 -8.88
CA MET A 1 10.73 18.43 -8.12
C MET A 1 10.11 17.32 -8.94
N SER A 2 9.90 16.16 -8.32
CA SER A 2 9.32 15.05 -9.07
C SER A 2 7.80 15.25 -9.23
N SER A 3 7.23 14.68 -10.29
CA SER A 3 5.79 14.75 -10.52
C SER A 3 5.00 14.06 -9.41
N THR A 4 5.59 13.01 -8.79
CA THR A 4 4.96 12.31 -7.68
C THR A 4 4.75 13.22 -6.48
N ASP A 5 5.79 14.00 -6.13
CA ASP A 5 5.69 14.95 -5.03
C ASP A 5 4.63 16.01 -5.31
N SER A 6 4.58 16.50 -6.54
CA SER A 6 3.57 17.49 -6.94
C SER A 6 2.16 16.94 -6.80
N LEU A 7 1.94 15.68 -7.20
CA LEU A 7 0.62 15.05 -7.06
C LEU A 7 0.23 14.89 -5.60
N GLN A 8 1.17 14.50 -4.72
CA GLN A 8 0.91 14.37 -3.31
C GLN A 8 0.58 15.70 -2.66
N GLU A 9 1.22 16.77 -3.12
CA GLU A 9 0.95 18.11 -2.61
C GLU A 9 -0.45 18.60 -2.95
N LEU A 10 -1.07 18.04 -3.98
CA LEU A 10 -2.42 18.41 -4.38
C LEU A 10 -3.49 17.70 -3.57
N LEU A 11 -3.13 16.73 -2.74
CA LEU A 11 -4.09 16.00 -1.93
C LEU A 11 -4.62 16.88 -0.81
N GLU A 12 -5.93 16.84 -0.63
CA GLU A 12 -6.59 17.50 0.50
C GLU A 12 -7.02 16.44 1.49
N PHE A 13 -6.80 16.69 2.77
CA PHE A 13 -7.11 15.73 3.82
C PHE A 13 -8.33 16.19 4.62
N PRO A 14 -9.18 15.26 5.11
CA PRO A 14 -9.07 13.82 4.89
C PRO A 14 -9.42 13.41 3.47
N CYS A 15 -8.84 12.33 3.01
CA CYS A 15 -9.13 11.82 1.67
C CYS A 15 -9.02 10.30 1.62
N HIS A 16 -9.72 9.70 0.65
CA HIS A 16 -9.56 8.27 0.36
C HIS A 16 -8.31 8.08 -0.47
N PHE A 17 -7.55 7.05 -0.16
CA PHE A 17 -6.31 6.78 -0.86
C PHE A 17 -6.09 5.28 -0.96
N GLU A 18 -5.68 4.80 -2.14
CA GLU A 18 -5.40 3.39 -2.35
C GLU A 18 -3.91 3.16 -2.49
N PHE A 19 -3.35 2.38 -1.57
CA PHE A 19 -1.96 1.95 -1.66
C PHE A 19 -1.90 0.67 -2.46
N LYS A 20 -0.95 0.59 -3.41
CA LYS A 20 -0.73 -0.60 -4.21
C LYS A 20 0.71 -1.05 -4.08
N ALA A 21 0.90 -2.25 -3.55
CA ALA A 21 2.22 -2.82 -3.31
C ALA A 21 2.37 -4.09 -4.16
N PHE A 22 3.44 -4.16 -4.93
CA PHE A 22 3.75 -5.30 -5.80
C PHE A 22 4.88 -6.10 -5.17
N GLY A 23 4.68 -7.40 -5.03
CA GLY A 23 5.67 -8.27 -4.40
C GLY A 23 5.43 -9.74 -4.69
N PRO A 24 6.06 -10.64 -3.90
CA PRO A 24 5.99 -12.08 -4.16
C PRO A 24 4.57 -12.61 -4.09
N GLY A 25 4.22 -13.47 -5.02
CA GLY A 25 2.94 -14.16 -5.05
C GLY A 25 3.05 -15.59 -4.55
N GLY A 26 2.15 -16.45 -5.02
CA GLY A 26 2.09 -17.85 -4.64
C GLY A 26 1.14 -18.09 -3.48
N GLU A 27 1.28 -19.24 -2.85
CA GLU A 27 0.38 -19.64 -1.76
C GLU A 27 0.75 -18.99 -0.42
N ASP A 28 1.98 -18.48 -0.30
CA ASP A 28 2.43 -17.83 0.92
C ASP A 28 1.81 -16.43 1.02
N SER A 29 0.96 -16.22 2.01
CA SER A 29 0.27 -14.94 2.22
C SER A 29 1.10 -13.95 3.04
N ARG A 30 2.37 -14.24 3.31
CA ARG A 30 3.20 -13.39 4.16
C ARG A 30 3.28 -11.97 3.64
N PHE A 31 3.50 -11.78 2.33
CA PHE A 31 3.56 -10.46 1.74
C PHE A 31 2.26 -9.68 1.93
N VAL A 32 1.12 -10.35 1.71
CA VAL A 32 -0.20 -9.75 1.88
C VAL A 32 -0.37 -9.26 3.33
N GLU A 33 0.00 -10.11 4.29
CA GLU A 33 -0.15 -9.76 5.70
C GLU A 33 0.77 -8.62 6.11
N GLN A 34 1.98 -8.58 5.56
CA GLN A 34 2.92 -7.49 5.84
C GLN A 34 2.42 -6.16 5.28
N VAL A 35 1.84 -6.17 4.08
CA VAL A 35 1.25 -4.96 3.49
C VAL A 35 0.09 -4.47 4.36
N PHE A 36 -0.80 -5.37 4.72
CA PHE A 36 -1.94 -5.00 5.55
C PHE A 36 -1.49 -4.44 6.90
N ALA A 37 -0.52 -5.07 7.54
CA ALA A 37 0.01 -4.61 8.82
C ALA A 37 0.64 -3.21 8.70
N ALA A 38 1.41 -2.98 7.63
CA ALA A 38 2.06 -1.69 7.43
C ALA A 38 1.05 -0.55 7.34
N VAL A 39 -0.11 -0.80 6.74
CA VAL A 39 -1.17 0.20 6.62
C VAL A 39 -1.96 0.30 7.92
N SER A 40 -2.35 -0.83 8.50
CA SER A 40 -3.28 -0.87 9.63
C SER A 40 -2.66 -0.39 10.95
N THR A 41 -1.33 -0.36 11.05
CA THR A 41 -0.66 0.20 12.24
C THR A 41 -0.71 1.73 12.26
N VAL A 42 -1.00 2.36 11.13
CA VAL A 42 -1.02 3.82 11.03
C VAL A 42 -2.45 4.35 10.97
N VAL A 43 -3.32 3.69 10.19
CA VAL A 43 -4.71 4.09 10.03
C VAL A 43 -5.60 2.87 10.17
N GLN A 44 -6.88 3.11 10.44
CA GLN A 44 -7.85 2.03 10.47
C GLN A 44 -8.03 1.47 9.06
N ALA A 45 -7.84 0.16 8.92
CA ALA A 45 -7.96 -0.53 7.63
C ALA A 45 -8.85 -1.75 7.78
N SER A 46 -9.64 -2.02 6.74
CA SER A 46 -10.53 -3.17 6.70
C SER A 46 -10.02 -4.18 5.67
N ARG A 47 -10.07 -5.45 6.01
CA ARG A 47 -9.73 -6.50 5.04
C ARG A 47 -10.69 -6.51 3.86
N GLN A 48 -11.91 -6.02 4.04
CA GLN A 48 -12.87 -5.91 2.95
C GLN A 48 -12.48 -4.84 1.93
N ALA A 49 -11.67 -3.88 2.34
CA ALA A 49 -11.15 -2.84 1.46
C ALA A 49 -9.78 -3.19 0.88
N MET A 50 -9.31 -4.40 1.10
CA MET A 50 -8.06 -4.91 0.56
C MET A 50 -8.36 -5.87 -0.60
N ARG A 51 -7.60 -5.74 -1.67
CA ARG A 51 -7.72 -6.62 -2.84
C ARG A 51 -6.35 -7.19 -3.15
N VAL A 52 -6.34 -8.48 -3.52
CA VAL A 52 -5.12 -9.17 -3.92
C VAL A 52 -5.33 -9.67 -5.33
N ARG A 53 -4.46 -9.26 -6.24
CA ARG A 53 -4.53 -9.66 -7.64
C ARG A 53 -3.21 -10.35 -8.01
N PRO A 54 -3.23 -11.66 -8.29
CA PRO A 54 -2.01 -12.34 -8.73
C PRO A 54 -1.67 -11.94 -10.16
N SER A 55 -0.38 -11.96 -10.48
CA SER A 55 0.08 -11.79 -11.84
C SER A 55 -0.15 -13.08 -12.63
N SER A 56 -0.02 -12.98 -13.94
CA SER A 56 -0.06 -14.16 -14.80
C SER A 56 1.00 -15.16 -14.34
N GLY A 57 0.59 -16.38 -14.06
CA GLY A 57 1.47 -17.43 -13.54
C GLY A 57 1.66 -17.41 -12.02
N GLY A 58 1.15 -16.39 -11.33
CA GLY A 58 1.13 -16.36 -9.87
C GLY A 58 2.46 -16.06 -9.19
N LYS A 59 3.50 -15.70 -9.94
CA LYS A 59 4.83 -15.44 -9.38
C LYS A 59 4.85 -14.16 -8.54
N TYR A 60 4.07 -13.17 -8.95
CA TYR A 60 3.97 -11.88 -8.25
C TYR A 60 2.50 -11.59 -7.97
N GLN A 61 2.27 -10.59 -7.12
CA GLN A 61 0.92 -10.15 -6.83
C GLN A 61 0.91 -8.68 -6.51
N CYS A 62 -0.24 -8.05 -6.71
CA CYS A 62 -0.50 -6.68 -6.30
C CYS A 62 -1.48 -6.70 -5.14
N VAL A 63 -1.10 -6.07 -4.04
CA VAL A 63 -1.96 -5.91 -2.87
C VAL A 63 -2.39 -4.46 -2.82
N SER A 64 -3.69 -4.22 -2.88
CA SER A 64 -4.27 -2.88 -2.84
C SER A 64 -5.05 -2.72 -1.55
N VAL A 65 -4.82 -1.61 -0.84
CA VAL A 65 -5.53 -1.30 0.40
C VAL A 65 -6.08 0.11 0.31
N LEU A 66 -7.41 0.24 0.37
CA LEU A 66 -8.09 1.52 0.33
C LEU A 66 -8.35 1.97 1.77
N VAL A 67 -7.92 3.19 2.08
CA VAL A 67 -8.08 3.76 3.43
C VAL A 67 -8.44 5.23 3.34
N THR A 68 -8.84 5.80 4.47
CA THR A 68 -9.01 7.23 4.61
C THR A 68 -7.80 7.79 5.35
N LEU A 69 -7.12 8.72 4.72
CA LEU A 69 -5.97 9.41 5.32
C LEU A 69 -6.43 10.72 5.93
N GLN A 70 -5.96 11.01 7.13
CA GLN A 70 -6.28 12.26 7.83
C GLN A 70 -5.22 13.32 7.61
N SER A 71 -4.01 12.92 7.24
CA SER A 71 -2.89 13.85 7.11
C SER A 71 -1.82 13.32 6.18
N ARG A 72 -0.99 14.23 5.69
CA ARG A 72 0.19 13.88 4.89
C ARG A 72 1.17 13.04 5.69
N SER A 73 1.26 13.27 6.99
CA SER A 73 2.13 12.48 7.86
C SER A 73 1.76 11.00 7.82
N GLN A 74 0.47 10.69 7.82
CA GLN A 74 0.02 9.31 7.72
C GLN A 74 0.41 8.69 6.37
N LEU A 75 0.24 9.44 5.29
CA LEU A 75 0.64 9.00 3.95
C LEU A 75 2.13 8.63 3.91
N GLU A 76 2.97 9.51 4.41
CA GLU A 76 4.42 9.33 4.40
C GLU A 76 4.85 8.16 5.29
N THR A 77 4.23 8.02 6.45
CA THR A 77 4.53 6.94 7.39
C THR A 77 4.18 5.58 6.78
N ILE A 78 3.04 5.49 6.11
CA ILE A 78 2.63 4.24 5.46
C ILE A 78 3.59 3.89 4.33
N TYR A 79 3.96 4.86 3.49
CA TYR A 79 4.92 4.60 2.40
C TYR A 79 6.26 4.13 2.96
N ALA A 80 6.74 4.73 4.05
CA ALA A 80 7.99 4.31 4.67
C ALA A 80 7.90 2.86 5.16
N ALA A 81 6.78 2.50 5.80
CA ALA A 81 6.57 1.15 6.29
C ALA A 81 6.51 0.14 5.14
N LEU A 82 5.82 0.49 4.05
CA LEU A 82 5.71 -0.39 2.88
C LEU A 82 7.08 -0.61 2.23
N ARG A 83 7.90 0.45 2.13
CA ARG A 83 9.24 0.33 1.55
C ARG A 83 10.14 -0.60 2.35
N GLY A 84 9.86 -0.79 3.63
CA GLY A 84 10.63 -1.69 4.47
C GLY A 84 10.26 -3.16 4.33
N ILE A 85 9.24 -3.50 3.56
CA ILE A 85 8.81 -4.89 3.39
C ILE A 85 9.79 -5.62 2.47
N GLU A 86 10.33 -6.74 2.98
CA GLU A 86 11.22 -7.58 2.19
C GLU A 86 10.45 -8.18 1.02
N GLY A 87 11.06 -8.15 -0.16
CA GLY A 87 10.46 -8.68 -1.37
C GLY A 87 9.63 -7.68 -2.16
N LEU A 88 9.40 -6.50 -1.62
CA LEU A 88 8.65 -5.47 -2.34
C LEU A 88 9.34 -5.14 -3.66
N LYS A 89 8.56 -5.16 -4.75
CA LYS A 89 9.08 -4.81 -6.08
C LYS A 89 8.90 -3.33 -6.36
N TYR A 90 7.70 -2.81 -6.18
CA TYR A 90 7.48 -1.36 -6.25
C TYR A 90 6.11 -0.99 -5.66
N LEU A 91 5.92 0.30 -5.48
CA LEU A 91 4.72 0.89 -4.90
C LEU A 91 4.07 1.87 -5.89
N LEU A 92 2.77 1.90 -5.83
CA LEU A 92 1.98 2.94 -6.50
C LEU A 92 1.11 3.66 -5.48
#